data_7de28b575523874439e5ee60b2d4e12d
#
_entry.id   7de28b575523874439e5ee60b2d4e12d
#
_cell.length_a   1.000
_cell.length_b   1.000
_cell.length_c   1.000
_cell.angle_alpha   90.00
_cell.angle_beta   90.00
_cell.angle_gamma   90.00
#
_symmetry.space_group_name_H-M   'P 1'
#
loop_
_entity.id
_entity.type
_entity.pdbx_description
1 polymer ?
#
loop_
_entity_poly.entity_id
_entity_poly.type
_entity_poly.pdbx_seq_one_letter_code
_entity_poly.pdbx_strand_id
1 'polypeptide(L)'
;FNYQKAGSADEATSAVAAADDGRFLAGGMTLIPTLKQRLAQPSDLVDLADIGDLVGIEDGGDSVTIKAMTRHVDVANSDVVQSKIPALAGLADNIGDPQVRNRGTIGGSVANNDPAADYPAAVLALNATVITNQREIAAESFFDGMFTTVLEEGELITAVRFPVPEKAAYTKFPNPASRYALVGVMVAQTCGETRVAVT
;
A
#
# COMPACT_ATOMS: atom_id res chain seq x y z
N PHE A 1 10.13 7.32 21.66
CA PHE A 1 10.40 6.07 20.95
C PHE A 1 11.89 5.92 20.63
N ASN A 2 12.35 4.67 20.60
CA ASN A 2 13.63 4.35 19.98
C ASN A 2 13.47 4.34 18.46
N TYR A 3 14.56 4.60 17.75
CA TYR A 3 14.57 4.56 16.29
C TYR A 3 15.72 3.71 15.80
N GLN A 4 15.44 2.78 14.90
CA GLN A 4 16.45 1.95 14.24
C GLN A 4 16.09 1.72 12.78
N LYS A 5 17.09 1.52 11.95
CA LYS A 5 16.94 1.11 10.56
C LYS A 5 17.20 -0.37 10.44
N ALA A 6 16.36 -1.04 9.65
CA ALA A 6 16.56 -2.45 9.31
C ALA A 6 17.17 -2.59 7.91
N GLY A 7 18.09 -3.54 7.77
CA GLY A 7 18.71 -3.89 6.48
C GLY A 7 18.00 -5.04 5.75
N SER A 8 17.07 -5.74 6.41
CA SER A 8 16.29 -6.82 5.83
C SER A 8 14.89 -6.90 6.46
N ALA A 9 13.95 -7.60 5.78
CA ALA A 9 12.61 -7.84 6.31
C ALA A 9 12.65 -8.65 7.62
N ASP A 10 13.51 -9.65 7.72
CA ASP A 10 13.68 -10.48 8.92
C ASP A 10 14.21 -9.66 10.10
N GLU A 11 15.16 -8.76 9.86
CA GLU A 11 15.64 -7.84 10.88
C GLU A 11 14.52 -6.91 11.36
N ALA A 12 13.73 -6.35 10.41
CA ALA A 12 12.63 -5.45 10.72
C ALA A 12 11.56 -6.13 11.58
N THR A 13 11.12 -7.33 11.18
CA THR A 13 10.10 -8.09 11.90
C THR A 13 10.59 -8.54 13.28
N SER A 14 11.85 -8.97 13.37
CA SER A 14 12.47 -9.33 14.66
C SER A 14 12.56 -8.14 15.62
N ALA A 15 12.90 -6.96 15.09
CA ALA A 15 12.99 -5.74 15.87
C ALA A 15 11.62 -5.27 16.40
N VAL A 16 10.57 -5.34 15.56
CA VAL A 16 9.20 -5.01 15.98
C VAL A 16 8.70 -6.02 17.03
N ALA A 17 8.95 -7.32 16.83
CA ALA A 17 8.54 -8.36 17.78
C ALA A 17 9.26 -8.29 19.14
N ALA A 18 10.44 -7.67 19.19
CA ALA A 18 11.20 -7.49 20.43
C ALA A 18 10.80 -6.23 21.22
N ALA A 19 10.01 -5.34 20.63
CA ALA A 19 9.59 -4.08 21.21
C ALA A 19 8.24 -4.21 21.96
N ASP A 20 7.99 -3.38 22.96
CA ASP A 20 6.71 -3.36 23.69
C ASP A 20 5.54 -2.86 22.81
N ASP A 21 5.76 -1.88 21.96
CA ASP A 21 4.85 -1.38 20.93
C ASP A 21 5.70 -0.91 19.74
N GLY A 22 6.19 -1.88 18.97
CA GLY A 22 6.99 -1.63 17.78
C GLY A 22 6.14 -1.27 16.58
N ARG A 23 6.58 -0.29 15.77
CA ARG A 23 5.91 0.08 14.52
C ARG A 23 6.89 0.15 13.36
N PHE A 24 6.48 -0.39 12.23
CA PHE A 24 7.19 -0.19 10.98
C PHE A 24 7.02 1.24 10.48
N LEU A 25 8.12 1.85 10.06
CA LEU A 25 8.13 3.14 9.39
C LEU A 25 8.46 2.94 7.90
N ALA A 26 7.47 3.08 7.04
CA ALA A 26 7.61 3.10 5.59
C ALA A 26 7.81 4.54 5.07
N GLY A 27 6.94 5.05 4.19
CA GLY A 27 6.99 6.42 3.71
C GLY A 27 6.73 7.51 4.76
N GLY A 28 6.11 7.15 5.88
CA GLY A 28 5.86 8.03 7.02
C GLY A 28 4.76 9.07 6.80
N MET A 29 4.06 9.05 5.68
CA MET A 29 3.11 10.12 5.33
C MET A 29 1.84 10.15 6.21
N THR A 30 1.50 9.04 6.85
CA THR A 30 0.45 8.97 7.87
C THR A 30 1.06 8.89 9.28
N LEU A 31 2.02 7.99 9.49
CA LEU A 31 2.56 7.72 10.81
C LEU A 31 3.25 8.95 11.43
N ILE A 32 4.10 9.66 10.68
CA ILE A 32 4.82 10.84 11.23
C ILE A 32 3.87 11.96 11.65
N PRO A 33 2.85 12.37 10.87
CA PRO A 33 1.81 13.29 11.33
C PRO A 33 1.08 12.81 12.59
N THR A 34 0.74 11.52 12.66
CA THR A 34 0.08 10.91 13.82
C THR A 34 0.94 11.01 15.09
N LEU A 35 2.25 10.74 14.97
CA LEU A 35 3.22 10.91 16.06
C LEU A 35 3.35 12.38 16.50
N LYS A 36 3.41 13.31 15.53
CA LYS A 36 3.49 14.75 15.84
C LYS A 36 2.28 15.25 16.59
N GLN A 37 1.11 14.70 16.32
CA GLN A 37 -0.14 15.03 17.02
C GLN A 37 -0.34 14.23 18.30
N ARG A 38 0.61 13.34 18.65
CA ARG A 38 0.53 12.45 19.81
C ARG A 38 -0.68 11.52 19.86
N LEU A 39 -1.20 11.18 18.68
CA LEU A 39 -2.29 10.20 18.51
C LEU A 39 -1.79 8.75 18.59
N ALA A 40 -0.49 8.55 18.37
CA ALA A 40 0.22 7.29 18.62
C ALA A 40 1.54 7.58 19.35
N GLN A 41 1.95 6.68 20.22
CA GLN A 41 3.18 6.79 21.02
C GLN A 41 3.88 5.43 21.12
N PRO A 42 4.36 4.88 19.98
CA PRO A 42 5.04 3.58 19.98
C PRO A 42 6.30 3.63 20.83
N SER A 43 6.73 2.49 21.37
CA SER A 43 8.02 2.35 22.04
C SER A 43 9.18 2.45 21.04
N ASP A 44 9.00 1.87 19.86
CA ASP A 44 10.05 1.73 18.86
C ASP A 44 9.52 1.99 17.43
N LEU A 45 10.36 2.64 16.62
CA LEU A 45 10.16 2.80 15.19
C LEU A 45 11.26 2.06 14.44
N VAL A 46 10.85 1.13 13.59
CA VAL A 46 11.73 0.35 12.71
C VAL A 46 11.58 0.86 11.28
N ASP A 47 12.60 1.57 10.80
CA ASP A 47 12.59 2.18 9.47
C ASP A 47 12.97 1.15 8.39
N LEU A 48 12.12 1.02 7.38
CA LEU A 48 12.24 0.08 6.28
C LEU A 48 13.00 0.65 5.06
N ALA A 49 13.43 1.91 5.12
CA ALA A 49 13.93 2.65 3.95
C ALA A 49 15.19 2.02 3.32
N ASP A 50 16.01 1.32 4.10
CA ASP A 50 17.25 0.72 3.63
C ASP A 50 17.08 -0.73 3.12
N ILE A 51 15.85 -1.28 3.14
CA ILE A 51 15.54 -2.63 2.66
C ILE A 51 15.26 -2.61 1.15
N GLY A 52 16.32 -2.77 0.34
CA GLY A 52 16.23 -2.74 -1.13
C GLY A 52 15.28 -3.79 -1.71
N ASP A 53 15.17 -4.95 -1.08
CA ASP A 53 14.30 -6.05 -1.52
C ASP A 53 12.81 -5.73 -1.43
N LEU A 54 12.42 -4.70 -0.69
CA LEU A 54 11.05 -4.21 -0.61
C LEU A 54 10.71 -3.13 -1.65
N VAL A 55 11.63 -2.78 -2.56
CA VAL A 55 11.42 -1.77 -3.60
C VAL A 55 11.45 -2.44 -4.97
N GLY A 56 10.50 -2.09 -5.83
CA GLY A 56 10.52 -2.52 -7.23
C GLY A 56 9.15 -2.95 -7.76
N ILE A 57 9.10 -3.15 -9.07
CA ILE A 57 7.91 -3.58 -9.81
C ILE A 57 8.34 -4.69 -10.76
N GLU A 58 7.67 -5.82 -10.68
CA GLU A 58 7.99 -7.03 -11.45
C GLU A 58 6.84 -7.35 -12.42
N ASP A 59 7.21 -7.63 -13.67
CA ASP A 59 6.30 -8.11 -14.69
C ASP A 59 6.22 -9.65 -14.66
N GLY A 60 5.11 -10.18 -14.18
CA GLY A 60 4.81 -11.62 -14.15
C GLY A 60 4.11 -12.15 -15.41
N GLY A 61 3.94 -11.33 -16.45
CA GLY A 61 3.20 -11.68 -17.66
C GLY A 61 1.70 -11.40 -17.53
N ASP A 62 0.98 -12.21 -16.80
CA ASP A 62 -0.45 -12.07 -16.48
C ASP A 62 -0.72 -11.32 -15.17
N SER A 63 0.31 -10.91 -14.50
CA SER A 63 0.25 -10.16 -13.24
C SER A 63 1.36 -9.13 -13.13
N VAL A 64 1.16 -8.12 -12.28
CA VAL A 64 2.17 -7.13 -11.89
C VAL A 64 2.35 -7.22 -10.39
N THR A 65 3.57 -7.47 -9.93
CA THR A 65 3.92 -7.48 -8.50
C THR A 65 4.62 -6.19 -8.14
N ILE A 66 4.06 -5.44 -7.20
CA ILE A 66 4.61 -4.17 -6.69
C ILE A 66 5.08 -4.39 -5.27
N LYS A 67 6.37 -4.22 -5.01
CA LYS A 67 6.97 -4.38 -3.68
C LYS A 67 6.55 -3.25 -2.74
N ALA A 68 6.42 -3.57 -1.46
CA ALA A 68 5.72 -2.75 -0.46
C ALA A 68 6.30 -1.33 -0.28
N MET A 69 7.61 -1.16 -0.40
CA MET A 69 8.29 0.14 -0.26
C MET A 69 8.38 0.93 -1.56
N THR A 70 7.77 0.45 -2.65
CA THR A 70 7.66 1.19 -3.90
C THR A 70 6.79 2.43 -3.70
N ARG A 71 7.33 3.60 -4.03
CA ARG A 71 6.64 4.88 -3.83
C ARG A 71 5.52 5.06 -4.85
N HIS A 72 4.51 5.86 -4.50
CA HIS A 72 3.39 6.15 -5.39
C HIS A 72 3.86 6.73 -6.74
N VAL A 73 4.87 7.61 -6.72
CA VAL A 73 5.43 8.19 -7.94
C VAL A 73 6.09 7.13 -8.84
N ASP A 74 6.71 6.12 -8.25
CA ASP A 74 7.37 5.04 -9.00
C ASP A 74 6.31 4.09 -9.62
N VAL A 75 5.20 3.84 -8.93
CA VAL A 75 4.05 3.10 -9.48
C VAL A 75 3.40 3.86 -10.63
N ALA A 76 3.17 5.17 -10.47
CA ALA A 76 2.55 6.02 -11.48
C ALA A 76 3.38 6.10 -12.78
N ASN A 77 4.71 6.15 -12.66
CA ASN A 77 5.63 6.33 -13.78
C ASN A 77 6.21 5.01 -14.33
N SER A 78 5.81 3.85 -13.80
CA SER A 78 6.28 2.55 -14.27
C SER A 78 5.70 2.20 -15.64
N ASP A 79 6.56 1.97 -16.64
CA ASP A 79 6.16 1.51 -17.97
C ASP A 79 5.36 0.19 -17.89
N VAL A 80 5.73 -0.70 -16.96
CA VAL A 80 5.04 -1.98 -16.72
C VAL A 80 3.60 -1.73 -16.24
N VAL A 81 3.42 -0.86 -15.24
CA VAL A 81 2.09 -0.55 -14.70
C VAL A 81 1.25 0.22 -15.72
N GLN A 82 1.84 1.21 -16.40
CA GLN A 82 1.15 2.00 -17.43
C GLN A 82 0.68 1.15 -18.61
N SER A 83 1.46 0.17 -19.01
CA SER A 83 1.11 -0.70 -20.15
C SER A 83 0.10 -1.78 -19.76
N LYS A 84 0.19 -2.36 -18.57
CA LYS A 84 -0.61 -3.51 -18.14
C LYS A 84 -1.85 -3.15 -17.33
N ILE A 85 -1.76 -2.16 -16.47
CA ILE A 85 -2.84 -1.73 -15.57
C ILE A 85 -2.88 -0.19 -15.54
N PRO A 86 -3.16 0.49 -16.66
CA PRO A 86 -3.11 1.96 -16.72
C PRO A 86 -4.01 2.65 -15.69
N ALA A 87 -5.12 2.00 -15.28
CA ALA A 87 -5.98 2.50 -14.22
C ALA A 87 -5.27 2.57 -12.86
N LEU A 88 -4.35 1.63 -12.56
CA LEU A 88 -3.57 1.63 -11.33
C LEU A 88 -2.48 2.72 -11.37
N ALA A 89 -1.83 2.94 -12.52
CA ALA A 89 -0.89 4.04 -12.70
C ALA A 89 -1.58 5.40 -12.50
N GLY A 90 -2.76 5.59 -13.13
CA GLY A 90 -3.57 6.78 -12.97
C GLY A 90 -4.07 6.99 -11.54
N LEU A 91 -4.46 5.92 -10.83
CA LEU A 91 -4.80 5.97 -9.42
C LEU A 91 -3.61 6.48 -8.60
N ALA A 92 -2.43 5.89 -8.79
CA ALA A 92 -1.23 6.27 -8.04
C ALA A 92 -0.83 7.74 -8.28
N ASP A 93 -0.97 8.24 -9.51
CA ASP A 93 -0.71 9.66 -9.84
C ASP A 93 -1.70 10.65 -9.20
N ASN A 94 -2.88 10.17 -8.83
CA ASN A 94 -3.91 10.96 -8.16
C ASN A 94 -3.82 10.93 -6.62
N ILE A 95 -2.85 10.24 -6.03
CA ILE A 95 -2.66 10.22 -4.56
C ILE A 95 -1.99 11.52 -4.11
N GLY A 96 -2.69 12.26 -3.24
CA GLY A 96 -2.14 13.45 -2.59
C GLY A 96 -1.52 14.48 -3.55
N ASP A 97 -0.40 15.03 -3.15
CA ASP A 97 0.44 15.93 -3.93
C ASP A 97 1.79 15.26 -4.32
N PRO A 98 2.63 15.91 -5.14
CA PRO A 98 3.93 15.34 -5.50
C PRO A 98 4.83 15.02 -4.31
N GLN A 99 4.74 15.75 -3.20
CA GLN A 99 5.53 15.50 -1.99
C GLN A 99 5.10 14.21 -1.32
N VAL A 100 3.78 13.99 -1.22
CA VAL A 100 3.19 12.73 -0.71
C VAL A 100 3.60 11.57 -1.60
N ARG A 101 3.47 11.69 -2.94
CA ARG A 101 3.80 10.61 -3.87
C ARG A 101 5.27 10.21 -3.86
N ASN A 102 6.16 11.16 -3.60
CA ASN A 102 7.61 10.89 -3.51
C ASN A 102 8.05 10.23 -2.20
N ARG A 103 7.16 10.09 -1.23
CA ARG A 103 7.45 9.48 0.08
C ARG A 103 6.54 8.31 0.40
N GLY A 104 5.23 8.46 0.21
CA GLY A 104 4.24 7.42 0.47
C GLY A 104 4.47 6.19 -0.38
N THR A 105 4.22 5.01 0.20
CA THR A 105 4.47 3.70 -0.42
C THR A 105 3.18 2.90 -0.51
N ILE A 106 3.10 1.98 -1.48
CA ILE A 106 1.92 1.13 -1.64
C ILE A 106 1.67 0.27 -0.39
N GLY A 107 2.71 -0.37 0.16
CA GLY A 107 2.57 -1.21 1.35
C GLY A 107 2.11 -0.41 2.57
N GLY A 108 2.65 0.80 2.78
CA GLY A 108 2.23 1.68 3.86
C GLY A 108 0.77 2.11 3.74
N SER A 109 0.30 2.42 2.52
CA SER A 109 -1.10 2.77 2.28
C SER A 109 -2.05 1.60 2.51
N VAL A 110 -1.70 0.41 2.00
CA VAL A 110 -2.51 -0.82 2.14
C VAL A 110 -2.56 -1.29 3.60
N ALA A 111 -1.44 -1.26 4.32
CA ALA A 111 -1.40 -1.62 5.74
C ALA A 111 -2.17 -0.66 6.64
N ASN A 112 -2.16 0.64 6.31
CA ASN A 112 -2.89 1.66 7.09
C ASN A 112 -4.42 1.57 6.92
N ASN A 113 -4.89 1.06 5.79
CA ASN A 113 -6.32 0.91 5.46
C ASN A 113 -7.18 2.12 5.85
N ASP A 114 -6.72 3.32 5.47
CA ASP A 114 -7.53 4.54 5.63
C ASP A 114 -8.74 4.46 4.67
N PRO A 115 -9.98 4.64 5.14
CA PRO A 115 -11.17 4.59 4.29
C PRO A 115 -11.16 5.65 3.16
N ALA A 116 -10.36 6.70 3.28
CA ALA A 116 -10.17 7.71 2.23
C ALA A 116 -8.95 7.44 1.33
N ALA A 117 -8.25 6.31 1.51
CA ALA A 117 -7.12 5.94 0.66
C ALA A 117 -7.58 5.34 -0.67
N ASP A 118 -6.81 5.55 -1.71
CA ASP A 118 -7.13 5.12 -3.07
C ASP A 118 -6.82 3.63 -3.31
N TYR A 119 -5.70 3.11 -2.80
CA TYR A 119 -5.26 1.74 -3.07
C TYR A 119 -6.19 0.63 -2.58
N PRO A 120 -6.92 0.72 -1.44
CA PRO A 120 -7.83 -0.34 -1.03
C PRO A 120 -8.87 -0.70 -2.09
N ALA A 121 -9.42 0.31 -2.78
CA ALA A 121 -10.35 0.07 -3.90
C ALA A 121 -9.68 -0.68 -5.06
N ALA A 122 -8.42 -0.36 -5.39
CA ALA A 122 -7.70 -1.08 -6.44
C ALA A 122 -7.36 -2.52 -6.03
N VAL A 123 -6.92 -2.73 -4.78
CA VAL A 123 -6.61 -4.06 -4.24
C VAL A 123 -7.83 -4.97 -4.34
N LEU A 124 -9.01 -4.48 -3.96
CA LEU A 124 -10.27 -5.23 -4.01
C LEU A 124 -10.76 -5.46 -5.43
N ALA A 125 -10.89 -4.40 -6.24
CA ALA A 125 -11.50 -4.52 -7.56
C ALA A 125 -10.61 -5.31 -8.55
N LEU A 126 -9.30 -5.18 -8.47
CA LEU A 126 -8.35 -5.95 -9.27
C LEU A 126 -8.13 -7.38 -8.75
N ASN A 127 -8.80 -7.77 -7.65
CA ASN A 127 -8.64 -9.08 -7.01
C ASN A 127 -7.17 -9.40 -6.70
N ALA A 128 -6.48 -8.44 -6.10
CA ALA A 128 -5.06 -8.55 -5.80
C ALA A 128 -4.78 -9.58 -4.68
N THR A 129 -3.52 -9.98 -4.59
CA THR A 129 -2.99 -10.75 -3.47
C THR A 129 -2.02 -9.88 -2.70
N VAL A 130 -2.25 -9.71 -1.40
CA VAL A 130 -1.29 -9.07 -0.49
C VAL A 130 -0.31 -10.15 -0.02
N ILE A 131 0.98 -9.91 -0.23
CA ILE A 131 2.06 -10.82 0.13
C ILE A 131 2.77 -10.26 1.36
N THR A 132 2.85 -11.06 2.39
CA THR A 132 3.56 -10.71 3.63
C THR A 132 4.83 -11.56 3.78
N ASN A 133 5.60 -11.30 4.82
CA ASN A 133 6.72 -12.16 5.20
C ASN A 133 6.30 -13.56 5.69
N GLN A 134 4.99 -13.79 5.93
CA GLN A 134 4.47 -15.03 6.50
C GLN A 134 3.53 -15.79 5.54
N ARG A 135 2.73 -15.07 4.74
CA ARG A 135 1.64 -15.67 3.93
C ARG A 135 1.20 -14.79 2.77
N GLU A 136 0.42 -15.38 1.88
CA GLU A 136 -0.33 -14.67 0.86
C GLU A 136 -1.79 -14.54 1.29
N ILE A 137 -2.38 -13.35 1.13
CA ILE A 137 -3.74 -13.03 1.58
C ILE A 137 -4.52 -12.47 0.39
N ALA A 138 -5.66 -13.08 0.08
CA ALA A 138 -6.55 -12.57 -0.95
C ALA A 138 -7.13 -11.20 -0.55
N ALA A 139 -7.31 -10.30 -1.52
CA ALA A 139 -7.82 -8.95 -1.30
C ALA A 139 -9.12 -8.92 -0.48
N GLU A 140 -10.07 -9.80 -0.79
CA GLU A 140 -11.38 -9.87 -0.13
C GLU A 140 -11.32 -10.26 1.35
N SER A 141 -10.21 -10.87 1.78
CA SER A 141 -9.98 -11.30 3.17
C SER A 141 -9.00 -10.41 3.91
N PHE A 142 -8.46 -9.36 3.27
CA PHE A 142 -7.37 -8.56 3.84
C PHE A 142 -7.85 -7.40 4.71
N PHE A 143 -8.89 -6.70 4.28
CA PHE A 143 -9.40 -5.52 4.99
C PHE A 143 -10.48 -5.90 6.00
N ASP A 144 -10.32 -5.49 7.27
CA ASP A 144 -11.24 -5.83 8.38
C ASP A 144 -11.76 -4.55 9.08
N GLY A 145 -12.41 -3.69 8.31
CA GLY A 145 -12.96 -2.42 8.79
C GLY A 145 -11.98 -1.23 8.68
N MET A 146 -12.39 -0.07 9.18
CA MET A 146 -11.61 1.17 9.08
C MET A 146 -10.32 1.07 9.88
N PHE A 147 -9.19 1.40 9.23
CA PHE A 147 -7.85 1.36 9.82
C PHE A 147 -7.46 -0.01 10.38
N THR A 148 -8.13 -1.06 9.94
CA THR A 148 -7.91 -2.42 10.42
C THR A 148 -7.73 -3.38 9.25
N THR A 149 -6.74 -4.24 9.37
CA THR A 149 -6.44 -5.32 8.43
C THR A 149 -6.25 -6.62 9.20
N VAL A 150 -6.20 -7.75 8.51
CA VAL A 150 -5.93 -9.07 9.12
C VAL A 150 -4.44 -9.34 9.39
N LEU A 151 -3.58 -8.32 9.24
CA LEU A 151 -2.17 -8.45 9.59
C LEU A 151 -2.00 -8.75 11.07
N GLU A 152 -1.17 -9.73 11.38
CA GLU A 152 -0.78 -10.08 12.73
C GLU A 152 0.27 -9.10 13.26
N GLU A 153 0.48 -9.09 14.58
CA GLU A 153 1.52 -8.27 15.18
C GLU A 153 2.91 -8.66 14.63
N GLY A 154 3.66 -7.68 14.14
CA GLY A 154 4.94 -7.92 13.49
C GLY A 154 4.86 -8.50 12.08
N GLU A 155 3.67 -8.74 11.51
CA GLU A 155 3.52 -9.17 10.12
C GLU A 155 3.76 -7.99 9.17
N LEU A 156 4.67 -8.17 8.22
CA LEU A 156 5.12 -7.13 7.29
C LEU A 156 4.64 -7.43 5.87
N ILE A 157 3.94 -6.48 5.23
CA ILE A 157 3.68 -6.55 3.79
C ILE A 157 4.99 -6.43 3.04
N THR A 158 5.28 -7.39 2.16
CA THR A 158 6.46 -7.38 1.29
C THR A 158 6.13 -6.97 -0.14
N ALA A 159 4.93 -7.31 -0.63
CA ALA A 159 4.46 -6.94 -1.96
C ALA A 159 2.93 -6.98 -2.08
N VAL A 160 2.41 -6.42 -3.17
CA VAL A 160 1.03 -6.61 -3.63
C VAL A 160 1.09 -7.07 -5.08
N ARG A 161 0.47 -8.22 -5.38
CA ARG A 161 0.38 -8.79 -6.72
C ARG A 161 -1.00 -8.53 -7.32
N PHE A 162 -1.04 -7.87 -8.46
CA PHE A 162 -2.25 -7.52 -9.19
C PHE A 162 -2.35 -8.37 -10.46
N PRO A 163 -3.41 -9.16 -10.64
CA PRO A 163 -3.73 -9.73 -11.95
C PRO A 163 -3.93 -8.63 -12.99
N VAL A 164 -3.47 -8.85 -14.22
CA VAL A 164 -3.70 -7.91 -15.32
C VAL A 164 -5.17 -8.01 -15.75
N PRO A 165 -5.97 -6.94 -15.64
CA PRO A 165 -7.37 -6.99 -16.00
C PRO A 165 -7.55 -6.88 -17.52
N GLU A 166 -8.69 -7.38 -18.04
CA GLU A 166 -9.12 -7.13 -19.43
C GLU A 166 -9.43 -5.65 -19.62
N LYS A 167 -10.07 -5.04 -18.63
CA LYS A 167 -10.40 -3.61 -18.57
C LYS A 167 -10.44 -3.16 -17.13
N ALA A 168 -9.99 -1.93 -16.89
CA ALA A 168 -10.14 -1.29 -15.58
C ALA A 168 -10.23 0.22 -15.73
N ALA A 169 -10.91 0.87 -14.79
CA ALA A 169 -10.99 2.32 -14.68
C ALA A 169 -11.05 2.73 -13.20
N TYR A 170 -10.44 3.85 -12.89
CA TYR A 170 -10.53 4.50 -11.58
C TYR A 170 -11.01 5.93 -11.74
N THR A 171 -11.98 6.33 -10.93
CA THR A 171 -12.45 7.71 -10.84
C THR A 171 -12.52 8.14 -9.39
N LYS A 172 -12.03 9.36 -9.12
CA LYS A 172 -11.97 9.94 -7.79
C LYS A 172 -12.64 11.31 -7.77
N PHE A 173 -13.42 11.55 -6.73
CA PHE A 173 -13.85 12.88 -6.34
C PHE A 173 -12.99 13.34 -5.17
N PRO A 174 -11.95 14.17 -5.43
CA PRO A 174 -10.96 14.52 -4.40
C PRO A 174 -11.48 15.62 -3.48
N ASN A 175 -11.07 15.55 -2.21
CA ASN A 175 -11.17 16.67 -1.31
C ASN A 175 -10.30 17.84 -1.83
N PRO A 176 -10.86 19.07 -1.95
CA PRO A 176 -10.12 20.20 -2.52
C PRO A 176 -8.86 20.59 -1.75
N ALA A 177 -8.85 20.36 -0.43
CA ALA A 177 -7.74 20.75 0.43
C ALA A 177 -6.68 19.66 0.56
N SER A 178 -7.09 18.43 0.95
CA SER A 178 -6.17 17.33 1.24
C SER A 178 -5.87 16.43 0.05
N ARG A 179 -6.72 16.46 -0.98
CA ARG A 179 -6.73 15.54 -2.13
C ARG A 179 -6.99 14.08 -1.78
N TYR A 180 -7.36 13.78 -0.54
CA TYR A 180 -7.94 12.48 -0.21
C TYR A 180 -9.24 12.25 -0.98
N ALA A 181 -9.61 11.00 -1.20
CA ALA A 181 -10.88 10.68 -1.82
C ALA A 181 -12.03 11.06 -0.86
N LEU A 182 -12.94 11.94 -1.30
CA LEU A 182 -14.29 12.01 -0.71
C LEU A 182 -15.06 10.76 -1.12
N VAL A 183 -14.82 10.31 -2.35
CA VAL A 183 -15.21 9.01 -2.88
C VAL A 183 -14.28 8.67 -4.04
N GLY A 184 -13.85 7.43 -4.11
CA GLY A 184 -13.13 6.85 -5.23
C GLY A 184 -13.80 5.54 -5.65
N VAL A 185 -13.86 5.28 -6.95
CA VAL A 185 -14.47 4.05 -7.48
C VAL A 185 -13.49 3.40 -8.44
N MET A 186 -13.11 2.16 -8.14
CA MET A 186 -12.36 1.29 -9.04
C MET A 186 -13.29 0.22 -9.62
N VAL A 187 -13.26 0.07 -10.92
CA VAL A 187 -13.97 -1.00 -11.64
C VAL A 187 -12.94 -1.79 -12.42
N ALA A 188 -12.99 -3.11 -12.33
CA ALA A 188 -12.12 -3.99 -13.10
C ALA A 188 -12.91 -5.20 -13.64
N GLN A 189 -12.56 -5.62 -14.85
CA GLN A 189 -13.06 -6.83 -15.47
C GLN A 189 -11.90 -7.81 -15.66
N THR A 190 -12.03 -8.99 -15.09
CA THR A 190 -11.01 -10.05 -15.15
C THR A 190 -11.71 -11.40 -15.32
N CYS A 191 -11.33 -12.17 -16.34
CA CYS A 191 -11.92 -13.48 -16.67
C CYS A 191 -13.45 -13.46 -16.78
N GLY A 192 -13.99 -12.37 -17.35
CA GLY A 192 -15.44 -12.19 -17.53
C GLY A 192 -16.20 -11.76 -16.28
N GLU A 193 -15.57 -11.70 -15.12
CA GLU A 193 -16.13 -11.14 -13.87
C GLU A 193 -15.86 -9.65 -13.78
N THR A 194 -16.86 -8.87 -13.38
CA THR A 194 -16.70 -7.43 -13.12
C THR A 194 -16.80 -7.15 -11.63
N ARG A 195 -15.74 -6.55 -11.08
CA ARG A 195 -15.68 -6.13 -9.68
C ARG A 195 -15.71 -4.61 -9.58
N VAL A 196 -16.41 -4.11 -8.57
CA VAL A 196 -16.51 -2.69 -8.25
C VAL A 196 -16.17 -2.51 -6.78
N ALA A 197 -15.22 -1.63 -6.52
CA ALA A 197 -14.86 -1.26 -5.14
C ALA A 197 -14.93 0.26 -4.98
N VAL A 198 -15.49 0.69 -3.87
CA VAL A 198 -15.67 2.10 -3.49
C VAL A 198 -14.86 2.37 -2.23
N THR A 199 -14.11 3.48 -2.24
CA THR A 199 -13.33 3.96 -1.11
C THR A 199 -13.98 5.20 -0.51
#